data_2b78f72a2fdbe835f777cce5c384612a
#
_entry.id   2b78f72a2fdbe835f777cce5c384612a
#
_cell.length_a   1.000
_cell.length_b   1.000
_cell.length_c   1.000
_cell.angle_alpha   90.00
_cell.angle_beta   90.00
_cell.angle_gamma   90.00
#
_symmetry.space_group_name_H-M   'P 1'
#
loop_
_entity.id
_entity.type
_entity.pdbx_description
1 polymer ?
#
loop_
_entity_poly.entity_id
_entity_poly.type
_entity_poly.pdbx_seq_one_letter_code
_entity_poly.pdbx_strand_id
1 'polypeptide(L)'
;MGTPQGGVISPLLANIFLHDMDRAFHEPGGPYEFANARLVRYADDFVVLARWMGPRVVRWIEQQIDAARLVLNMDKTDTKRLRRDGASLDFLGFTLRFDRDLRGRNWRYLNVFPSKKAIERIHERMRELTASGYKRSLPDAIQEVNGVLRGWANYFRYGYPRSAFRDLNRFVQCRFLRFLRNRSQRRSRPFRQGETLYRGLMRYGLVQL
;
A
#
# COMPACT_ATOMS: atom_id res chain seq x y z
N MET A 1 -28.26 -7.88 15.07
CA MET A 1 -27.24 -7.33 16.00
C MET A 1 -25.89 -7.70 15.44
N GLY A 2 -25.00 -6.73 15.17
CA GLY A 2 -23.64 -6.95 14.68
C GLY A 2 -22.61 -6.48 15.71
N THR A 3 -21.34 -6.83 15.52
CA THR A 3 -20.24 -6.27 16.31
C THR A 3 -20.03 -4.79 15.98
N PRO A 4 -19.63 -3.96 16.96
CA PRO A 4 -19.31 -2.57 16.69
C PRO A 4 -18.22 -2.44 15.63
N GLN A 5 -18.39 -1.51 14.71
CA GLN A 5 -17.42 -1.25 13.66
C GLN A 5 -16.08 -0.82 14.28
N GLY A 6 -14.97 -1.47 13.89
CA GLY A 6 -13.64 -1.22 14.46
C GLY A 6 -13.30 -2.02 15.72
N GLY A 7 -14.13 -2.97 16.13
CA GLY A 7 -13.80 -3.87 17.24
C GLY A 7 -12.58 -4.74 16.97
N VAL A 8 -11.74 -4.98 17.97
CA VAL A 8 -10.50 -5.81 17.86
C VAL A 8 -10.79 -7.23 17.36
N ILE A 9 -11.97 -7.75 17.67
CA ILE A 9 -12.39 -9.13 17.31
C ILE A 9 -13.02 -9.21 15.91
N SER A 10 -13.42 -8.08 15.30
CA SER A 10 -14.13 -8.05 14.01
C SER A 10 -13.38 -8.77 12.87
N PRO A 11 -12.04 -8.60 12.70
CA PRO A 11 -11.31 -9.33 11.67
C PRO A 11 -11.30 -10.85 11.86
N LEU A 12 -11.26 -11.31 13.11
CA LEU A 12 -11.32 -12.74 13.43
C LEU A 12 -12.71 -13.31 13.09
N LEU A 13 -13.77 -12.62 13.48
CA LEU A 13 -15.14 -13.03 13.15
C LEU A 13 -15.39 -13.04 11.65
N ALA A 14 -14.90 -12.03 10.92
CA ALA A 14 -14.98 -12.00 9.45
C ALA A 14 -14.24 -13.20 8.82
N ASN A 15 -13.07 -13.57 9.37
CA ASN A 15 -12.33 -14.72 8.89
C ASN A 15 -13.05 -16.04 9.15
N ILE A 16 -13.64 -16.23 10.33
CA ILE A 16 -14.43 -17.41 10.65
C ILE A 16 -15.67 -17.49 9.75
N PHE A 17 -16.39 -16.39 9.60
CA PHE A 17 -17.63 -16.32 8.83
C PHE A 17 -17.43 -16.59 7.33
N LEU A 18 -16.34 -16.09 6.74
CA LEU A 18 -16.04 -16.28 5.33
C LEU A 18 -15.18 -17.51 5.04
N HIS A 19 -14.82 -18.28 6.07
CA HIS A 19 -14.00 -19.50 5.91
C HIS A 19 -14.64 -20.53 4.99
N ASP A 20 -15.95 -20.72 5.10
CA ASP A 20 -16.67 -21.70 4.25
C ASP A 20 -16.62 -21.30 2.77
N MET A 21 -16.71 -20.00 2.46
CA MET A 21 -16.53 -19.48 1.10
C MET A 21 -15.10 -19.75 0.60
N ASP A 22 -14.07 -19.48 1.43
CA ASP A 22 -12.67 -19.73 1.09
C ASP A 22 -12.43 -21.19 0.77
N ARG A 23 -12.98 -22.10 1.60
CA ARG A 23 -12.86 -23.53 1.44
C ARG A 23 -13.58 -24.02 0.18
N ALA A 24 -14.84 -23.64 0.01
CA ALA A 24 -15.64 -24.03 -1.16
C ALA A 24 -15.03 -23.50 -2.48
N PHE A 25 -14.33 -22.37 -2.45
CA PHE A 25 -13.63 -21.84 -3.63
C PHE A 25 -12.52 -22.80 -4.11
N HIS A 26 -11.85 -23.48 -3.18
CA HIS A 26 -10.69 -24.33 -3.44
C HIS A 26 -11.00 -25.83 -3.48
N GLU A 27 -12.20 -26.24 -3.08
CA GLU A 27 -12.67 -27.63 -3.13
C GLU A 27 -13.00 -28.09 -4.58
N PRO A 28 -13.09 -29.41 -4.81
CA PRO A 28 -13.55 -29.96 -6.08
C PRO A 28 -14.91 -29.37 -6.52
N GLY A 29 -14.99 -28.97 -7.77
CA GLY A 29 -16.16 -28.25 -8.31
C GLY A 29 -16.16 -26.74 -8.09
N GLY A 30 -15.22 -26.21 -7.31
CA GLY A 30 -15.05 -24.76 -7.09
C GLY A 30 -14.30 -24.04 -8.21
N PRO A 31 -14.25 -22.70 -8.19
CA PRO A 31 -13.57 -21.88 -9.20
C PRO A 31 -12.07 -22.18 -9.34
N TYR A 32 -11.43 -22.64 -8.28
CA TYR A 32 -10.05 -23.10 -8.34
C TYR A 32 -9.85 -24.19 -9.40
N GLU A 33 -10.77 -25.17 -9.47
CA GLU A 33 -10.68 -26.27 -10.41
C GLU A 33 -11.16 -25.89 -11.81
N PHE A 34 -12.42 -25.42 -11.94
CA PHE A 34 -13.01 -25.22 -13.27
C PHE A 34 -12.54 -23.96 -14.00
N ALA A 35 -11.96 -22.98 -13.31
CA ALA A 35 -11.48 -21.73 -13.90
C ALA A 35 -9.98 -21.48 -13.66
N ASN A 36 -9.27 -22.40 -12.99
CA ASN A 36 -7.91 -22.18 -12.50
C ASN A 36 -7.77 -20.82 -11.81
N ALA A 37 -8.79 -20.45 -11.01
CA ALA A 37 -8.83 -19.20 -10.29
C ALA A 37 -8.14 -19.33 -8.93
N ARG A 38 -7.74 -18.20 -8.36
CA ARG A 38 -7.17 -18.10 -7.01
C ARG A 38 -7.91 -16.99 -6.27
N LEU A 39 -8.39 -17.30 -5.08
CA LEU A 39 -8.96 -16.32 -4.16
C LEU A 39 -7.87 -15.86 -3.19
N VAL A 40 -7.72 -14.56 -3.07
CA VAL A 40 -6.86 -13.91 -2.06
C VAL A 40 -7.75 -12.99 -1.25
N ARG A 41 -7.90 -13.26 0.04
CA ARG A 41 -8.75 -12.50 0.95
C ARG A 41 -7.97 -11.95 2.13
N TYR A 42 -8.34 -10.77 2.54
CA TYR A 42 -7.89 -10.12 3.76
C TYR A 42 -9.08 -9.47 4.46
N ALA A 43 -9.53 -10.09 5.55
CA ALA A 43 -10.80 -9.74 6.23
C ALA A 43 -11.99 -9.78 5.26
N ASP A 44 -12.63 -8.66 5.01
CA ASP A 44 -13.76 -8.48 4.08
C ASP A 44 -13.34 -8.12 2.65
N ASP A 45 -12.09 -7.66 2.46
CA ASP A 45 -11.55 -7.37 1.13
C ASP A 45 -11.03 -8.64 0.46
N PHE A 46 -11.43 -8.91 -0.78
CA PHE A 46 -10.91 -10.05 -1.53
C PHE A 46 -10.67 -9.73 -3.01
N VAL A 47 -9.78 -10.50 -3.61
CA VAL A 47 -9.47 -10.46 -5.04
C VAL A 47 -9.50 -11.88 -5.59
N VAL A 48 -10.19 -12.07 -6.70
CA VAL A 48 -10.16 -13.31 -7.47
C VAL A 48 -9.27 -13.12 -8.69
N LEU A 49 -8.19 -13.87 -8.74
CA LEU A 49 -7.24 -13.90 -9.85
C LEU A 49 -7.54 -15.10 -10.72
N ALA A 50 -7.88 -14.88 -11.98
CA ALA A 50 -8.14 -15.94 -12.94
C ALA A 50 -7.51 -15.60 -14.30
N ARG A 51 -7.12 -16.62 -15.06
CA ARG A 51 -6.70 -16.44 -16.45
C ARG A 51 -7.84 -15.89 -17.31
N TRP A 52 -9.05 -16.32 -17.01
CA TRP A 52 -10.28 -15.88 -17.63
C TRP A 52 -11.38 -15.74 -16.58
N MET A 53 -11.88 -14.52 -16.41
CA MET A 53 -13.02 -14.24 -15.53
C MET A 53 -14.32 -14.40 -16.35
N GLY A 54 -14.81 -15.63 -16.37
CA GLY A 54 -16.08 -15.95 -17.07
C GLY A 54 -17.31 -15.73 -16.21
N PRO A 55 -18.52 -15.69 -16.81
CA PRO A 55 -19.79 -15.50 -16.07
C PRO A 55 -20.04 -16.58 -14.99
N ARG A 56 -19.48 -17.78 -15.17
CA ARG A 56 -19.61 -18.87 -14.21
C ARG A 56 -18.92 -18.54 -12.89
N VAL A 57 -17.73 -17.92 -12.94
CA VAL A 57 -16.98 -17.51 -11.74
C VAL A 57 -17.72 -16.40 -11.01
N VAL A 58 -18.21 -15.40 -11.75
CA VAL A 58 -18.97 -14.27 -11.18
C VAL A 58 -20.22 -14.77 -10.47
N ARG A 59 -21.03 -15.57 -11.15
CA ARG A 59 -22.24 -16.17 -10.56
C ARG A 59 -21.95 -17.02 -9.34
N TRP A 60 -20.86 -17.78 -9.36
CA TRP A 60 -20.46 -18.58 -8.19
C TRP A 60 -20.17 -17.69 -6.98
N ILE A 61 -19.43 -16.58 -7.19
CA ILE A 61 -19.13 -15.61 -6.12
C ILE A 61 -20.43 -14.99 -5.59
N GLU A 62 -21.30 -14.53 -6.47
CA GLU A 62 -22.60 -13.96 -6.09
C GLU A 62 -23.43 -14.93 -5.25
N GLN A 63 -23.52 -16.19 -5.67
CA GLN A 63 -24.22 -17.24 -4.93
C GLN A 63 -23.64 -17.49 -3.53
N GLN A 64 -22.31 -17.46 -3.36
CA GLN A 64 -21.70 -17.64 -2.04
C GLN A 64 -21.95 -16.44 -1.13
N ILE A 65 -21.91 -15.23 -1.67
CA ILE A 65 -22.19 -14.00 -0.94
C ILE A 65 -23.65 -13.95 -0.51
N ASP A 66 -24.57 -14.31 -1.40
CA ASP A 66 -26.02 -14.38 -1.11
C ASP A 66 -26.33 -15.46 -0.06
N ALA A 67 -25.71 -16.64 -0.18
CA ALA A 67 -25.83 -17.71 0.82
C ALA A 67 -25.34 -17.29 2.21
N ALA A 68 -24.30 -16.45 2.26
CA ALA A 68 -23.80 -15.83 3.47
C ALA A 68 -24.68 -14.66 3.95
N ARG A 69 -25.76 -14.28 3.24
CA ARG A 69 -26.60 -13.11 3.50
C ARG A 69 -25.80 -11.80 3.56
N LEU A 70 -24.77 -11.70 2.71
CA LEU A 70 -23.97 -10.51 2.53
C LEU A 70 -24.33 -9.81 1.22
N VAL A 71 -23.93 -8.54 1.12
CA VAL A 71 -24.12 -7.75 -0.09
C VAL A 71 -22.78 -7.26 -0.60
N LEU A 72 -22.50 -7.53 -1.89
CA LEU A 72 -21.31 -6.96 -2.53
C LEU A 72 -21.47 -5.45 -2.69
N ASN A 73 -20.42 -4.72 -2.31
CA ASN A 73 -20.37 -3.30 -2.61
C ASN A 73 -20.02 -3.10 -4.09
N MET A 74 -21.04 -2.89 -4.92
CA MET A 74 -20.90 -2.78 -6.38
C MET A 74 -20.05 -1.58 -6.81
N ASP A 75 -19.99 -0.51 -6.02
CA ASP A 75 -19.14 0.66 -6.31
C ASP A 75 -17.65 0.35 -6.18
N LYS A 76 -17.32 -0.67 -5.37
CA LYS A 76 -15.93 -1.12 -5.14
C LYS A 76 -15.59 -2.41 -5.86
N THR A 77 -16.58 -3.10 -6.42
CA THR A 77 -16.41 -4.39 -7.10
C THR A 77 -16.22 -4.14 -8.59
N ASP A 78 -15.11 -4.56 -9.15
CA ASP A 78 -14.80 -4.37 -10.57
C ASP A 78 -14.01 -5.57 -11.13
N THR A 79 -14.23 -5.87 -12.40
CA THR A 79 -13.48 -6.90 -13.14
C THR A 79 -12.49 -6.25 -14.09
N LYS A 80 -11.19 -6.42 -13.81
CA LYS A 80 -10.10 -5.80 -14.57
C LYS A 80 -9.30 -6.80 -15.39
N ARG A 81 -9.07 -6.47 -16.65
CA ARG A 81 -8.14 -7.21 -17.53
C ARG A 81 -6.74 -6.61 -17.41
N LEU A 82 -5.94 -7.06 -16.45
CA LEU A 82 -4.62 -6.49 -16.15
C LEU A 82 -3.64 -6.53 -17.35
N ARG A 83 -3.86 -7.38 -18.35
CA ARG A 83 -3.04 -7.42 -19.57
C ARG A 83 -3.31 -6.28 -20.56
N ARG A 84 -4.40 -5.50 -20.38
CA ARG A 84 -4.62 -4.29 -21.18
C ARG A 84 -3.63 -3.21 -20.76
N ASP A 85 -3.18 -2.41 -21.74
CA ASP A 85 -2.28 -1.28 -21.45
C ASP A 85 -2.95 -0.29 -20.49
N GLY A 86 -2.22 0.11 -19.44
CA GLY A 86 -2.71 1.03 -18.42
C GLY A 86 -3.65 0.44 -17.37
N ALA A 87 -4.10 -0.81 -17.52
CA ALA A 87 -4.94 -1.45 -16.51
C ALA A 87 -4.14 -1.73 -15.23
N SER A 88 -4.72 -1.42 -14.09
CA SER A 88 -4.12 -1.67 -12.78
C SER A 88 -5.16 -2.10 -11.76
N LEU A 89 -4.72 -2.82 -10.75
CA LEU A 89 -5.49 -3.25 -9.60
C LEU A 89 -4.83 -2.72 -8.33
N ASP A 90 -5.60 -1.99 -7.54
CA ASP A 90 -5.17 -1.58 -6.19
C ASP A 90 -5.73 -2.58 -5.17
N PHE A 91 -4.85 -3.20 -4.39
CA PHE A 91 -5.22 -4.14 -3.34
C PHE A 91 -4.24 -4.03 -2.16
N LEU A 92 -4.77 -3.91 -0.95
CA LEU A 92 -4.00 -3.77 0.30
C LEU A 92 -2.90 -2.70 0.24
N GLY A 93 -3.19 -1.58 -0.40
CA GLY A 93 -2.23 -0.47 -0.54
C GLY A 93 -1.18 -0.66 -1.63
N PHE A 94 -1.15 -1.79 -2.31
CA PHE A 94 -0.32 -2.01 -3.49
C PHE A 94 -1.10 -1.78 -4.78
N THR A 95 -0.41 -1.31 -5.81
CA THR A 95 -0.87 -1.32 -7.20
C THR A 95 -0.18 -2.45 -7.94
N LEU A 96 -0.96 -3.31 -8.59
CA LEU A 96 -0.51 -4.37 -9.47
C LEU A 96 -0.80 -3.95 -10.91
N ARG A 97 0.21 -3.97 -11.77
CA ARG A 97 0.09 -3.57 -13.18
C ARG A 97 1.09 -4.33 -14.04
N PHE A 98 0.71 -4.69 -15.27
CA PHE A 98 1.67 -5.23 -16.24
C PHE A 98 2.35 -4.08 -16.98
N ASP A 99 3.63 -3.87 -16.70
CA ASP A 99 4.46 -2.88 -17.35
C ASP A 99 5.32 -3.53 -18.46
N ARG A 100 5.70 -2.72 -19.45
CA ARG A 100 6.67 -3.13 -20.48
C ARG A 100 8.09 -3.05 -19.93
N ASP A 101 8.96 -3.96 -20.40
CA ASP A 101 10.38 -3.90 -20.07
C ASP A 101 11.00 -2.59 -20.58
N LEU A 102 11.67 -1.87 -19.69
CA LEU A 102 12.37 -0.62 -20.00
C LEU A 102 13.56 -0.79 -20.97
N ARG A 103 14.01 -2.03 -21.19
CA ARG A 103 15.13 -2.37 -22.10
C ARG A 103 14.68 -2.61 -23.54
N GLY A 104 13.44 -2.27 -23.89
CA GLY A 104 12.91 -2.41 -25.25
C GLY A 104 12.60 -3.84 -25.69
N ARG A 105 12.67 -4.81 -24.78
CA ARG A 105 12.24 -6.18 -25.08
C ARG A 105 10.73 -6.22 -25.18
N ASN A 106 10.19 -7.00 -26.10
CA ASN A 106 8.73 -7.16 -26.24
C ASN A 106 8.16 -8.09 -25.15
N TRP A 107 8.52 -7.82 -23.92
CA TRP A 107 8.12 -8.55 -22.73
C TRP A 107 7.41 -7.61 -21.74
N ARG A 108 6.41 -8.15 -21.04
CA ARG A 108 5.71 -7.49 -19.94
C ARG A 108 5.95 -8.26 -18.65
N TYR A 109 6.12 -7.54 -17.57
CA TYR A 109 6.26 -8.10 -16.23
C TYR A 109 5.19 -7.52 -15.29
N LEU A 110 4.81 -8.30 -14.27
CA LEU A 110 3.93 -7.82 -13.22
C LEU A 110 4.72 -6.89 -12.33
N ASN A 111 4.40 -5.61 -12.40
CA ASN A 111 4.94 -4.58 -11.53
C ASN A 111 4.04 -4.44 -10.30
N VAL A 112 4.63 -4.53 -9.11
CA VAL A 112 3.95 -4.38 -7.82
C VAL A 112 4.66 -3.26 -7.08
N PHE A 113 3.92 -2.21 -6.71
CA PHE A 113 4.48 -1.02 -6.08
C PHE A 113 3.42 -0.35 -5.18
N PRO A 114 3.80 0.58 -4.27
CA PRO A 114 2.86 1.29 -3.42
C PRO A 114 1.81 2.05 -4.23
N SER A 115 0.54 1.93 -3.85
CA SER A 115 -0.56 2.64 -4.52
C SER A 115 -0.47 4.15 -4.29
N LYS A 116 -1.11 4.92 -5.17
CA LYS A 116 -1.19 6.38 -5.04
C LYS A 116 -1.72 6.80 -3.67
N LYS A 117 -2.77 6.14 -3.19
CA LYS A 117 -3.35 6.38 -1.85
C LYS A 117 -2.36 6.09 -0.72
N ALA A 118 -1.53 5.04 -0.85
CA ALA A 118 -0.51 4.72 0.14
C ALA A 118 0.60 5.78 0.17
N ILE A 119 1.00 6.29 -1.00
CA ILE A 119 1.98 7.38 -1.11
C ILE A 119 1.40 8.69 -0.54
N GLU A 120 0.16 9.01 -0.83
CA GLU A 120 -0.50 10.21 -0.29
C GLU A 120 -0.57 10.17 1.24
N ARG A 121 -0.95 9.02 1.82
CA ARG A 121 -1.00 8.83 3.29
C ARG A 121 0.37 8.98 3.95
N ILE A 122 1.42 8.41 3.38
CA ILE A 122 2.77 8.57 3.96
C ILE A 122 3.25 10.00 3.83
N HIS A 123 2.97 10.70 2.73
CA HIS A 123 3.29 12.12 2.57
C HIS A 123 2.56 12.99 3.60
N GLU A 124 1.28 12.70 3.87
CA GLU A 124 0.51 13.39 4.91
C GLU A 124 1.17 13.18 6.28
N ARG A 125 1.47 11.94 6.61
CA ARG A 125 2.14 11.61 7.88
C ARG A 125 3.49 12.31 8.02
N MET A 126 4.27 12.40 6.95
CA MET A 126 5.53 13.16 6.96
C MET A 126 5.30 14.67 7.16
N ARG A 127 4.21 15.23 6.58
CA ARG A 127 3.85 16.66 6.80
C ARG A 127 3.52 16.91 8.27
N GLU A 128 2.72 16.05 8.89
CA GLU A 128 2.37 16.14 10.31
C GLU A 128 3.62 16.11 11.20
N LEU A 129 4.48 15.09 11.03
CA LEU A 129 5.69 14.90 11.84
C LEU A 129 6.72 16.02 11.67
N THR A 130 6.66 16.77 10.58
CA THR A 130 7.58 17.88 10.27
C THR A 130 6.89 19.23 10.25
N ALA A 131 5.71 19.36 10.88
CA ALA A 131 5.00 20.62 10.97
C ALA A 131 5.74 21.61 11.90
N SER A 132 5.66 22.90 11.57
CA SER A 132 6.39 23.98 12.30
C SER A 132 5.87 24.25 13.71
N GLY A 133 4.66 23.78 14.05
CA GLY A 133 4.06 23.98 15.38
C GLY A 133 4.66 23.11 16.51
N TYR A 134 5.44 22.11 16.17
CA TYR A 134 6.06 21.24 17.17
C TYR A 134 7.42 21.78 17.60
N LYS A 135 7.56 22.14 18.87
CA LYS A 135 8.84 22.52 19.53
C LYS A 135 9.73 21.30 19.78
N ARG A 136 10.05 20.52 18.75
CA ARG A 136 10.91 19.32 18.86
C ARG A 136 12.34 19.62 18.44
N SER A 137 13.32 18.89 19.02
CA SER A 137 14.70 18.92 18.52
C SER A 137 14.77 18.26 17.14
N LEU A 138 15.82 18.55 16.36
CA LEU A 138 16.02 17.89 15.08
C LEU A 138 16.24 16.38 15.22
N PRO A 139 17.03 15.88 16.20
CA PRO A 139 17.19 14.45 16.44
C PRO A 139 15.87 13.75 16.76
N ASP A 140 15.02 14.33 17.61
CA ASP A 140 13.74 13.72 17.98
C ASP A 140 12.80 13.61 16.76
N ALA A 141 12.73 14.68 15.96
CA ALA A 141 11.94 14.68 14.73
C ALA A 141 12.43 13.62 13.73
N ILE A 142 13.76 13.44 13.61
CA ILE A 142 14.36 12.41 12.76
C ILE A 142 14.02 11.01 13.30
N GLN A 143 14.09 10.80 14.60
CA GLN A 143 13.79 9.51 15.21
C GLN A 143 12.34 9.07 14.94
N GLU A 144 11.38 9.98 15.10
CA GLU A 144 9.97 9.69 14.81
C GLU A 144 9.71 9.42 13.33
N VAL A 145 10.28 10.26 12.44
CA VAL A 145 10.19 10.06 11.00
C VAL A 145 10.78 8.71 10.60
N ASN A 146 11.94 8.33 11.18
CA ASN A 146 12.57 7.04 10.92
C ASN A 146 11.70 5.85 11.32
N GLY A 147 10.98 5.93 12.44
CA GLY A 147 10.05 4.89 12.88
C GLY A 147 9.00 4.61 11.81
N VAL A 148 8.37 5.69 11.31
CA VAL A 148 7.35 5.59 10.26
C VAL A 148 7.93 5.13 8.93
N LEU A 149 9.09 5.66 8.52
CA LEU A 149 9.76 5.27 7.27
C LEU A 149 10.12 3.78 7.26
N ARG A 150 10.71 3.27 8.35
CA ARG A 150 11.06 1.84 8.47
C ARG A 150 9.82 0.95 8.41
N GLY A 151 8.76 1.29 9.13
CA GLY A 151 7.51 0.54 9.09
C GLY A 151 6.91 0.50 7.67
N TRP A 152 6.87 1.65 7.01
CA TRP A 152 6.36 1.76 5.64
C TRP A 152 7.23 0.99 4.64
N ALA A 153 8.56 1.11 4.73
CA ALA A 153 9.48 0.40 3.86
C ALA A 153 9.40 -1.11 4.04
N ASN A 154 9.29 -1.59 5.28
CA ASN A 154 9.11 -3.01 5.58
C ASN A 154 7.84 -3.57 4.98
N TYR A 155 6.73 -2.81 5.00
CA TYR A 155 5.48 -3.21 4.38
C TYR A 155 5.59 -3.25 2.84
N PHE A 156 6.16 -2.21 2.23
CA PHE A 156 6.24 -2.04 0.78
C PHE A 156 7.53 -2.56 0.13
N ARG A 157 8.33 -3.36 0.83
CA ARG A 157 9.60 -3.91 0.28
C ARG A 157 9.40 -4.90 -0.87
N TYR A 158 8.19 -5.44 -1.03
CA TYR A 158 7.89 -6.41 -2.05
C TYR A 158 7.67 -5.75 -3.42
N GLY A 159 8.02 -6.48 -4.50
CA GLY A 159 7.87 -5.98 -5.86
C GLY A 159 8.97 -5.01 -6.28
N TYR A 160 8.60 -3.87 -6.87
CA TYR A 160 9.54 -2.89 -7.42
C TYR A 160 9.34 -1.48 -6.82
N PRO A 161 9.54 -1.29 -5.51
CA PRO A 161 9.24 -0.04 -4.83
C PRO A 161 10.31 1.06 -5.03
N ARG A 162 11.43 0.79 -5.73
CA ARG A 162 12.59 1.70 -5.82
C ARG A 162 12.26 3.13 -6.21
N SER A 163 11.32 3.32 -7.14
CA SER A 163 10.91 4.67 -7.53
C SER A 163 10.20 5.38 -6.39
N ALA A 164 9.22 4.72 -5.77
CA ALA A 164 8.47 5.26 -4.64
C ALA A 164 9.38 5.59 -3.45
N PHE A 165 10.36 4.72 -3.14
CA PHE A 165 11.34 4.95 -2.07
C PHE A 165 12.20 6.18 -2.34
N ARG A 166 12.74 6.31 -3.56
CA ARG A 166 13.54 7.47 -3.96
C ARG A 166 12.74 8.77 -3.89
N ASP A 167 11.49 8.76 -4.34
CA ASP A 167 10.63 9.93 -4.33
C ASP A 167 10.23 10.31 -2.89
N LEU A 168 9.99 9.33 -2.02
CA LEU A 168 9.74 9.54 -0.61
C LEU A 168 10.98 10.11 0.12
N ASN A 169 12.17 9.57 -0.16
CA ASN A 169 13.42 10.12 0.38
C ASN A 169 13.59 11.61 0.02
N ARG A 170 13.37 11.96 -1.24
CA ARG A 170 13.41 13.37 -1.71
C ARG A 170 12.36 14.22 -1.00
N PHE A 171 11.14 13.71 -0.88
CA PHE A 171 10.07 14.42 -0.19
C PHE A 171 10.42 14.70 1.28
N VAL A 172 10.94 13.71 2.01
CA VAL A 172 11.36 13.84 3.42
C VAL A 172 12.48 14.88 3.56
N GLN A 173 13.46 14.89 2.67
CA GLN A 173 14.52 15.90 2.67
C GLN A 173 13.95 17.33 2.49
N CYS A 174 13.01 17.52 1.57
CA CYS A 174 12.32 18.79 1.38
C CYS A 174 11.53 19.19 2.63
N ARG A 175 10.91 18.23 3.32
CA ARG A 175 10.19 18.50 4.58
C ARG A 175 11.13 18.95 5.69
N PHE A 176 12.29 18.31 5.86
CA PHE A 176 13.27 18.73 6.85
C PHE A 176 13.91 20.07 6.52
N LEU A 177 14.10 20.41 5.25
CA LEU A 177 14.52 21.75 4.86
C LEU A 177 13.53 22.81 5.31
N ARG A 178 12.23 22.58 5.10
CA ARG A 178 11.17 23.48 5.58
C ARG A 178 11.11 23.54 7.10
N PHE A 179 11.20 22.39 7.77
CA PHE A 179 11.25 22.30 9.23
C PHE A 179 12.38 23.16 9.81
N LEU A 180 13.59 23.08 9.26
CA LEU A 180 14.73 23.86 9.71
C LEU A 180 14.57 25.37 9.43
N ARG A 181 14.00 25.75 8.29
CA ARG A 181 13.74 27.17 7.94
C ARG A 181 12.71 27.81 8.86
N ASN A 182 11.70 27.05 9.27
CA ASN A 182 10.59 27.57 10.06
C ASN A 182 10.87 27.59 11.59
N ARG A 183 11.99 27.01 12.04
CA ARG A 183 12.35 26.97 13.47
C ARG A 183 12.87 28.29 14.03
N SER A 184 13.45 29.13 13.21
CA SER A 184 14.08 30.38 13.66
C SER A 184 14.08 31.41 12.55
N GLN A 185 13.85 32.65 12.91
CA GLN A 185 14.04 33.80 12.00
C GLN A 185 15.52 34.01 11.61
N ARG A 186 16.45 33.50 12.43
CA ARG A 186 17.88 33.47 12.10
C ARG A 186 18.16 32.30 11.18
N ARG A 187 19.05 32.49 10.19
CA ARG A 187 19.53 31.36 9.34
C ARG A 187 20.07 30.25 10.22
N SER A 188 19.33 29.17 10.32
CA SER A 188 19.78 27.95 11.00
C SER A 188 20.94 27.36 10.18
N ARG A 189 22.10 27.16 10.82
CA ARG A 189 23.25 26.43 10.26
C ARG A 189 23.47 25.15 11.05
N PRO A 190 22.53 24.16 11.01
CA PRO A 190 22.66 22.94 11.80
C PRO A 190 23.76 22.01 11.26
N PHE A 191 24.29 22.32 10.08
CA PHE A 191 25.24 21.49 9.37
C PHE A 191 26.63 22.16 9.32
N ARG A 192 27.66 21.33 9.14
CA ARG A 192 29.03 21.81 8.99
C ARG A 192 29.18 22.61 7.72
N GLN A 193 30.17 23.52 7.69
CA GLN A 193 30.47 24.32 6.49
C GLN A 193 30.82 23.38 5.32
N GLY A 194 30.20 23.61 4.16
CA GLY A 194 30.35 22.75 2.98
C GLY A 194 29.57 21.43 3.00
N GLU A 195 28.85 21.11 4.10
CA GLU A 195 28.02 19.92 4.19
C GLU A 195 26.69 20.13 3.46
N THR A 196 26.30 19.18 2.61
CA THR A 196 24.97 19.18 1.99
C THR A 196 23.88 18.85 3.00
N LEU A 197 22.66 19.37 2.79
CA LEU A 197 21.49 19.02 3.62
C LEU A 197 21.34 17.51 3.81
N TYR A 198 21.51 16.77 2.73
CA TYR A 198 21.41 15.32 2.72
C TYR A 198 22.43 14.68 3.70
N ARG A 199 23.72 14.99 3.56
CA ARG A 199 24.78 14.45 4.44
C ARG A 199 24.55 14.85 5.90
N GLY A 200 24.12 16.07 6.14
CA GLY A 200 23.80 16.55 7.46
C GLY A 200 22.67 15.77 8.12
N LEU A 201 21.56 15.54 7.41
CA LEU A 201 20.43 14.74 7.91
C LEU A 201 20.83 13.28 8.17
N MET A 202 21.63 12.67 7.28
CA MET A 202 22.17 11.32 7.48
C MET A 202 23.08 11.23 8.72
N ARG A 203 23.91 12.24 8.97
CA ARG A 203 24.75 12.31 10.18
C ARG A 203 23.91 12.41 11.47
N TYR A 204 22.73 13.04 11.40
CA TYR A 204 21.73 13.03 12.48
C TYR A 204 20.91 11.75 12.55
N GLY A 205 21.22 10.77 11.69
CA GLY A 205 20.63 9.44 11.72
C GLY A 205 19.37 9.26 10.85
N LEU A 206 19.06 10.20 9.92
CA LEU A 206 17.94 10.01 9.00
C LEU A 206 18.17 8.75 8.13
N VAL A 207 17.19 7.83 8.15
CA VAL A 207 17.22 6.62 7.33
C VAL A 207 16.94 6.96 5.86
N GLN A 208 17.64 6.27 4.97
CA GLN A 208 17.36 6.25 3.54
C GLN A 208 16.74 4.90 3.17
N LEU A 209 15.65 4.94 2.39
CA LEU A 209 14.94 3.76 1.88
C LEU A 209 15.55 3.27 0.57
#